data_3829ae85fbc0ac618b52aff646a8fd4f
#
_entry.id   3829ae85fbc0ac618b52aff646a8fd4f
#
_cell.length_a   1.000
_cell.length_b   1.000
_cell.length_c   1.000
_cell.angle_alpha   90.00
_cell.angle_beta   90.00
_cell.angle_gamma   90.00
#
_symmetry.space_group_name_H-M   'P 1'
#
loop_
_entity.id
_entity.type
_entity.pdbx_description
1 polymer ?
#
loop_
_entity_poly.entity_id
_entity_poly.type
_entity_poly.pdbx_seq_one_letter_code
_entity_poly.pdbx_strand_id
1 'polypeptide(L)'
;NFMLLNTGQELVHSQAGLLTTVAYQLGDAPAAYALEGSIAVTGSAVQWLRDQLGIISGAADIERLAAQVPDNGGMYFVPAFSGLFAPYWRSDARGAIVGMSRFNTNAHLARATLEAICYQTKDVADAMVSDVAASGVPFDLTTLKVDGGVTANKLCMQIQADILGVEVVKPVVAETTALGAAYAAGLAVGFWRSTDELRANWQEDRRWSPRWSEAQRETGYAGWRKAVARTLDWV
;
A
#
# COMPACT_ATOMS: atom_id res chain seq x y z
N ASN A 1 -1.11 -7.52 -1.20
CA ASN A 1 -0.11 -6.56 -0.79
C ASN A 1 -0.04 -6.55 0.74
N PHE A 2 1.15 -6.38 1.26
CA PHE A 2 1.42 -6.35 2.70
C PHE A 2 2.19 -5.07 3.02
N MET A 3 1.84 -4.43 4.12
CA MET A 3 2.58 -3.31 4.68
C MET A 3 3.12 -3.72 6.04
N LEU A 4 4.41 -3.50 6.27
CA LEU A 4 5.08 -3.84 7.52
C LEU A 4 5.72 -2.59 8.12
N LEU A 5 5.53 -2.43 9.41
CA LEU A 5 6.21 -1.43 10.22
C LEU A 5 7.08 -2.13 11.27
N ASN A 6 8.39 -2.02 11.12
CA ASN A 6 9.34 -2.57 12.09
C ASN A 6 9.28 -1.78 13.40
N THR A 7 8.95 -2.47 14.50
CA THR A 7 8.84 -1.89 15.86
C THR A 7 10.08 -2.21 16.71
N GLY A 8 11.13 -2.76 16.10
CA GLY A 8 12.35 -3.14 16.82
C GLY A 8 12.11 -4.30 17.78
N GLN A 9 12.55 -4.16 19.04
CA GLN A 9 12.33 -5.17 20.08
C GLN A 9 11.02 -4.97 20.85
N GLU A 10 10.25 -3.91 20.51
CA GLU A 10 8.98 -3.62 21.15
C GLU A 10 7.85 -4.44 20.54
N LEU A 11 7.20 -5.23 21.39
CA LEU A 11 6.02 -6.02 21.01
C LEU A 11 4.77 -5.13 21.08
N VAL A 12 4.47 -4.45 19.99
CA VAL A 12 3.28 -3.59 19.88
C VAL A 12 2.07 -4.45 19.58
N HIS A 13 1.10 -4.49 20.51
CA HIS A 13 -0.20 -5.15 20.29
C HIS A 13 -1.15 -4.19 19.60
N SER A 14 -1.58 -4.55 18.39
CA SER A 14 -2.49 -3.72 17.61
C SER A 14 -3.88 -3.65 18.27
N GLN A 15 -4.43 -2.43 18.35
CA GLN A 15 -5.82 -2.14 18.68
C GLN A 15 -6.63 -1.74 17.44
N ALA A 16 -5.95 -1.46 16.34
CA ALA A 16 -6.52 -1.00 15.08
C ALA A 16 -6.70 -2.12 14.04
N GLY A 17 -6.65 -3.40 14.46
CA GLY A 17 -6.92 -4.53 13.57
C GLY A 17 -5.73 -4.99 12.71
N LEU A 18 -4.50 -4.64 13.10
CA LEU A 18 -3.29 -5.14 12.46
C LEU A 18 -2.79 -6.42 13.12
N LEU A 19 -1.90 -7.14 12.44
CA LEU A 19 -1.20 -8.29 13.02
C LEU A 19 0.10 -7.83 13.68
N THR A 20 0.44 -8.43 14.82
CA THR A 20 1.77 -8.33 15.41
C THR A 20 2.54 -9.58 15.02
N THR A 21 3.69 -9.43 14.40
CA THR A 21 4.49 -10.54 13.88
C THR A 21 5.97 -10.40 14.20
N VAL A 22 6.71 -11.49 14.08
CA VAL A 22 8.19 -11.44 14.08
C VAL A 22 8.63 -10.95 12.71
N ALA A 23 9.36 -9.83 12.69
CA ALA A 23 9.95 -9.31 11.45
C ALA A 23 11.16 -10.16 11.02
N TYR A 24 12.09 -10.40 11.93
CA TYR A 24 13.24 -11.29 11.75
C TYR A 24 13.92 -11.60 13.09
N GLN A 25 14.73 -12.67 13.08
CA GLN A 25 15.66 -13.01 14.15
C GLN A 25 16.98 -13.48 13.53
N LEU A 26 18.11 -12.98 13.98
CA LEU A 26 19.44 -13.33 13.48
C LEU A 26 20.21 -14.11 14.54
N GLY A 27 20.41 -15.41 14.32
CA GLY A 27 21.04 -16.30 15.29
C GLY A 27 20.32 -16.28 16.64
N ASP A 28 21.08 -16.13 17.71
CA ASP A 28 20.57 -16.07 19.09
C ASP A 28 20.20 -14.64 19.56
N ALA A 29 20.25 -13.64 18.67
CA ALA A 29 19.86 -12.27 19.02
C ALA A 29 18.35 -12.19 19.33
N PRO A 30 17.90 -11.21 20.13
CA PRO A 30 16.48 -10.95 20.33
C PRO A 30 15.75 -10.75 18.99
N ALA A 31 14.52 -11.27 18.90
CA ALA A 31 13.69 -11.05 17.72
C ALA A 31 13.36 -9.57 17.54
N ALA A 32 13.33 -9.11 16.30
CA ALA A 32 12.69 -7.87 15.91
C ALA A 32 11.23 -8.15 15.52
N TYR A 33 10.33 -7.25 15.93
CA TYR A 33 8.89 -7.36 15.69
C TYR A 33 8.43 -6.35 14.64
N ALA A 34 7.25 -6.59 14.10
CA ALA A 34 6.59 -5.67 13.18
C ALA A 34 5.07 -5.69 13.38
N LEU A 35 4.44 -4.57 13.09
CA LEU A 35 3.02 -4.54 12.74
C LEU A 35 2.87 -4.88 11.26
N GLU A 36 1.88 -5.71 10.94
CA GLU A 36 1.57 -6.11 9.57
C GLU A 36 0.11 -5.81 9.24
N GLY A 37 -0.12 -5.15 8.11
CA GLY A 37 -1.44 -4.93 7.54
C GLY A 37 -1.53 -5.55 6.15
N SER A 38 -2.57 -6.38 5.94
CA SER A 38 -2.86 -7.01 4.65
C SER A 38 -3.88 -6.18 3.87
N ILE A 39 -3.58 -5.92 2.60
CA ILE A 39 -4.45 -5.25 1.63
C ILE A 39 -4.87 -6.28 0.59
N ALA A 40 -6.18 -6.58 0.53
CA ALA A 40 -6.71 -7.70 -0.25
C ALA A 40 -6.55 -7.51 -1.76
N VAL A 41 -6.84 -6.32 -2.25
CA VAL A 41 -6.95 -6.05 -3.69
C VAL A 41 -6.08 -4.88 -4.11
N THR A 42 -5.03 -5.18 -4.88
CA THR A 42 -4.12 -4.19 -5.48
C THR A 42 -3.97 -4.45 -6.99
N GLY A 43 -2.94 -5.14 -7.42
CA GLY A 43 -2.74 -5.51 -8.83
C GLY A 43 -3.90 -6.32 -9.42
N SER A 44 -4.62 -7.09 -8.61
CA SER A 44 -5.81 -7.81 -9.03
C SER A 44 -6.98 -6.90 -9.46
N ALA A 45 -7.08 -5.67 -8.94
CA ALA A 45 -8.03 -4.69 -9.46
C ALA A 45 -7.68 -4.28 -10.90
N VAL A 46 -6.39 -4.09 -11.19
CA VAL A 46 -5.91 -3.80 -12.54
C VAL A 46 -6.18 -4.96 -13.49
N GLN A 47 -5.94 -6.20 -13.04
CA GLN A 47 -6.26 -7.39 -13.80
C GLN A 47 -7.77 -7.50 -14.07
N TRP A 48 -8.62 -7.17 -13.09
CA TRP A 48 -10.07 -7.16 -13.27
C TRP A 48 -10.52 -6.16 -14.35
N LEU A 49 -9.94 -4.96 -14.41
CA LEU A 49 -10.21 -3.99 -15.49
C LEU A 49 -9.82 -4.56 -16.87
N ARG A 50 -8.76 -5.37 -16.95
CA ARG A 50 -8.32 -6.02 -18.17
C ARG A 50 -9.22 -7.21 -18.53
N ASP A 51 -9.38 -8.14 -17.60
CA ASP A 51 -9.91 -9.48 -17.90
C ASP A 51 -11.45 -9.52 -17.90
N GLN A 52 -12.09 -8.70 -17.08
CA GLN A 52 -13.56 -8.70 -16.95
C GLN A 52 -14.22 -7.52 -17.66
N LEU A 53 -13.61 -6.33 -17.61
CA LEU A 53 -14.19 -5.15 -18.25
C LEU A 53 -13.63 -4.86 -19.64
N GLY A 54 -12.44 -5.39 -19.98
CA GLY A 54 -11.82 -5.20 -21.29
C GLY A 54 -11.44 -3.73 -21.60
N ILE A 55 -11.30 -2.88 -20.59
CA ILE A 55 -11.02 -1.45 -20.81
C ILE A 55 -9.52 -1.13 -20.96
N ILE A 56 -8.67 -2.10 -20.66
CA ILE A 56 -7.22 -2.09 -20.92
C ILE A 56 -6.80 -3.44 -21.50
N SER A 57 -5.76 -3.46 -22.33
CA SER A 57 -5.24 -4.68 -22.96
C SER A 57 -4.11 -5.32 -22.16
N GLY A 58 -3.36 -4.52 -21.41
CA GLY A 58 -2.28 -4.95 -20.53
C GLY A 58 -2.25 -4.14 -19.24
N ALA A 59 -1.64 -4.70 -18.19
CA ALA A 59 -1.56 -4.01 -16.89
C ALA A 59 -0.85 -2.65 -16.97
N ALA A 60 0.12 -2.50 -17.88
CA ALA A 60 0.82 -1.23 -18.09
C ALA A 60 -0.06 -0.13 -18.73
N ASP A 61 -1.14 -0.51 -19.41
CA ASP A 61 -2.03 0.45 -20.08
C ASP A 61 -2.81 1.32 -19.10
N ILE A 62 -3.00 0.85 -17.86
CA ILE A 62 -3.76 1.59 -16.84
C ILE A 62 -3.11 2.94 -16.54
N GLU A 63 -1.77 3.01 -16.49
CA GLU A 63 -1.06 4.25 -16.25
C GLU A 63 -1.39 5.30 -17.32
N ARG A 64 -1.29 4.89 -18.59
CA ARG A 64 -1.57 5.76 -19.75
C ARG A 64 -3.05 6.18 -19.79
N LEU A 65 -3.97 5.29 -19.44
CA LEU A 65 -5.40 5.59 -19.41
C LEU A 65 -5.74 6.54 -18.26
N ALA A 66 -5.27 6.25 -17.05
CA ALA A 66 -5.50 7.09 -15.87
C ALA A 66 -4.86 8.48 -15.97
N ALA A 67 -3.74 8.61 -16.70
CA ALA A 67 -3.06 9.88 -16.92
C ALA A 67 -3.80 10.84 -17.88
N GLN A 68 -4.89 10.40 -18.54
CA GLN A 68 -5.71 11.26 -19.39
C GLN A 68 -6.61 12.22 -18.60
N VAL A 69 -6.74 12.01 -17.30
CA VAL A 69 -7.56 12.84 -16.41
C VAL A 69 -6.74 13.31 -15.21
N PRO A 70 -7.02 14.51 -14.69
CA PRO A 70 -6.27 15.06 -13.57
C PRO A 70 -6.58 14.36 -12.23
N ASP A 71 -7.80 13.86 -12.07
CA ASP A 71 -8.31 13.23 -10.87
C ASP A 71 -9.36 12.16 -11.20
N ASN A 72 -10.01 11.60 -10.18
CA ASN A 72 -11.04 10.57 -10.33
C ASN A 72 -12.42 11.11 -10.75
N GLY A 73 -12.59 12.41 -10.94
CA GLY A 73 -13.87 13.03 -11.30
C GLY A 73 -14.98 12.81 -10.26
N GLY A 74 -14.62 12.67 -8.99
CA GLY A 74 -15.55 12.36 -7.89
C GLY A 74 -15.98 10.90 -7.80
N MET A 75 -15.44 10.02 -8.66
CA MET A 75 -15.73 8.59 -8.66
C MET A 75 -14.74 7.84 -7.75
N TYR A 76 -15.25 6.99 -6.88
CA TYR A 76 -14.44 6.09 -6.06
C TYR A 76 -14.77 4.64 -6.40
N PHE A 77 -13.73 3.82 -6.49
CA PHE A 77 -13.84 2.38 -6.62
C PHE A 77 -13.30 1.72 -5.36
N VAL A 78 -14.11 0.95 -4.67
CA VAL A 78 -13.69 0.12 -3.53
C VAL A 78 -13.66 -1.33 -3.98
N PRO A 79 -12.48 -1.93 -4.21
CA PRO A 79 -12.38 -3.27 -4.81
C PRO A 79 -12.48 -4.38 -3.75
N ALA A 80 -13.53 -4.38 -2.94
CA ALA A 80 -13.76 -5.38 -1.91
C ALA A 80 -14.33 -6.69 -2.50
N PHE A 81 -13.61 -7.34 -3.44
CA PHE A 81 -14.09 -8.52 -4.15
C PHE A 81 -14.40 -9.70 -3.23
N SER A 82 -13.65 -9.85 -2.15
CA SER A 82 -13.82 -10.89 -1.13
C SER A 82 -13.89 -10.28 0.27
N GLY A 83 -14.47 -9.09 0.38
CA GLY A 83 -14.50 -8.32 1.61
C GLY A 83 -13.34 -7.33 1.74
N LEU A 84 -13.30 -6.64 2.88
CA LEU A 84 -12.24 -5.74 3.28
C LEU A 84 -11.34 -6.41 4.32
N PHE A 85 -10.02 -6.29 4.15
CA PHE A 85 -9.03 -6.77 5.11
C PHE A 85 -8.66 -5.67 6.11
N ALA A 86 -7.43 -5.67 6.60
CA ALA A 86 -6.98 -4.67 7.56
C ALA A 86 -7.23 -3.24 7.06
N PRO A 87 -7.65 -2.34 7.95
CA PRO A 87 -7.99 -2.51 9.35
C PRO A 87 -9.47 -2.90 9.59
N TYR A 88 -10.26 -3.08 8.54
CA TYR A 88 -11.72 -3.22 8.61
C TYR A 88 -12.20 -4.61 9.02
N TRP A 89 -11.59 -5.67 8.50
CA TRP A 89 -11.96 -7.09 8.69
C TRP A 89 -13.45 -7.35 8.45
N ARG A 90 -14.01 -6.84 7.35
CA ARG A 90 -15.41 -6.93 6.95
C ARG A 90 -15.57 -7.91 5.79
N SER A 91 -15.88 -9.16 6.09
CA SER A 91 -16.12 -10.22 5.10
C SER A 91 -17.45 -10.05 4.35
N ASP A 92 -18.37 -9.28 4.91
CA ASP A 92 -19.67 -8.93 4.34
C ASP A 92 -19.60 -7.82 3.28
N ALA A 93 -18.50 -7.06 3.22
CA ALA A 93 -18.31 -6.02 2.22
C ALA A 93 -18.18 -6.62 0.81
N ARG A 94 -18.65 -5.89 -0.20
CA ARG A 94 -18.43 -6.20 -1.63
C ARG A 94 -18.00 -4.97 -2.39
N GLY A 95 -17.34 -5.21 -3.55
CA GLY A 95 -16.84 -4.13 -4.41
C GLY A 95 -17.94 -3.19 -4.86
N ALA A 96 -17.65 -1.89 -4.83
CA ALA A 96 -18.57 -0.86 -5.29
C ALA A 96 -17.84 0.25 -6.07
N ILE A 97 -18.51 0.79 -7.08
CA ILE A 97 -18.12 2.02 -7.76
C ILE A 97 -19.19 3.07 -7.44
N VAL A 98 -18.80 4.16 -6.80
CA VAL A 98 -19.73 5.20 -6.34
C VAL A 98 -19.30 6.59 -6.82
N GLY A 99 -20.21 7.55 -6.77
CA GLY A 99 -19.93 8.93 -7.16
C GLY A 99 -19.93 9.17 -8.68
N MET A 100 -20.37 8.21 -9.48
CA MET A 100 -20.44 8.34 -10.94
C MET A 100 -21.43 9.43 -11.37
N SER A 101 -21.04 10.17 -12.38
CA SER A 101 -21.87 11.09 -13.14
C SER A 101 -21.71 10.84 -14.64
N ARG A 102 -22.49 11.50 -15.48
CA ARG A 102 -22.35 11.38 -16.94
C ARG A 102 -20.98 11.88 -17.46
N PHE A 103 -20.25 12.62 -16.66
CA PHE A 103 -18.92 13.15 -17.00
C PHE A 103 -17.83 12.04 -16.96
N ASN A 104 -18.00 11.03 -16.13
CA ASN A 104 -16.97 10.03 -15.90
C ASN A 104 -16.78 9.09 -17.12
N THR A 105 -15.53 8.75 -17.38
CA THR A 105 -15.08 7.89 -18.49
C THR A 105 -14.26 6.71 -17.96
N ASN A 106 -13.84 5.82 -18.84
CA ASN A 106 -12.89 4.73 -18.51
C ASN A 106 -11.59 5.26 -17.89
N ALA A 107 -11.15 6.46 -18.27
CA ALA A 107 -9.97 7.09 -17.69
C ALA A 107 -10.14 7.43 -16.20
N HIS A 108 -11.34 7.92 -15.82
CA HIS A 108 -11.67 8.17 -14.43
C HIS A 108 -11.77 6.87 -13.62
N LEU A 109 -12.32 5.78 -14.21
CA LEU A 109 -12.33 4.47 -13.55
C LEU A 109 -10.92 3.91 -13.35
N ALA A 110 -10.06 4.02 -14.37
CA ALA A 110 -8.65 3.64 -14.26
C ALA A 110 -7.93 4.46 -13.16
N ARG A 111 -8.21 5.77 -13.10
CA ARG A 111 -7.66 6.66 -12.05
C ARG A 111 -8.18 6.27 -10.68
N ALA A 112 -9.47 6.08 -10.50
CA ALA A 112 -10.08 5.64 -9.24
C ALA A 112 -9.56 4.27 -8.78
N THR A 113 -9.20 3.38 -9.72
CA THR A 113 -8.57 2.09 -9.40
C THR A 113 -7.17 2.25 -8.83
N LEU A 114 -6.33 3.11 -9.42
CA LEU A 114 -5.01 3.39 -8.86
C LEU A 114 -5.11 4.10 -7.50
N GLU A 115 -6.03 5.05 -7.36
CA GLU A 115 -6.28 5.72 -6.09
C GLU A 115 -6.79 4.75 -5.01
N ALA A 116 -7.64 3.78 -5.36
CA ALA A 116 -8.12 2.76 -4.43
C ALA A 116 -6.99 1.92 -3.82
N ILE A 117 -5.97 1.55 -4.61
CA ILE A 117 -4.77 0.88 -4.13
C ILE A 117 -4.07 1.74 -3.08
N CYS A 118 -3.95 3.03 -3.36
CA CYS A 118 -3.24 3.98 -2.48
C CYS A 118 -4.04 4.33 -1.22
N TYR A 119 -5.37 4.44 -1.31
CA TYR A 119 -6.22 4.67 -0.13
C TYR A 119 -6.25 3.48 0.83
N GLN A 120 -6.29 2.25 0.31
CA GLN A 120 -6.16 1.06 1.18
C GLN A 120 -4.81 1.05 1.91
N THR A 121 -3.73 1.47 1.25
CA THR A 121 -2.42 1.63 1.90
C THR A 121 -2.47 2.71 2.99
N LYS A 122 -3.20 3.81 2.75
CA LYS A 122 -3.39 4.86 3.78
C LYS A 122 -4.18 4.35 4.98
N ASP A 123 -5.24 3.57 4.78
CA ASP A 123 -6.02 2.98 5.88
C ASP A 123 -5.11 2.15 6.80
N VAL A 124 -4.21 1.33 6.22
CA VAL A 124 -3.25 0.52 6.97
C VAL A 124 -2.17 1.39 7.63
N ALA A 125 -1.65 2.40 6.93
CA ALA A 125 -0.64 3.31 7.47
C ALA A 125 -1.17 4.10 8.68
N ASP A 126 -2.40 4.63 8.58
CA ASP A 126 -3.05 5.36 9.67
C ASP A 126 -3.27 4.45 10.89
N ALA A 127 -3.64 3.19 10.67
CA ALA A 127 -3.77 2.19 11.73
C ALA A 127 -2.41 1.91 12.40
N MET A 128 -1.33 1.75 11.63
CA MET A 128 0.02 1.55 12.16
C MET A 128 0.48 2.74 13.02
N VAL A 129 0.31 3.97 12.51
CA VAL A 129 0.66 5.19 13.26
C VAL A 129 -0.12 5.29 14.56
N SER A 130 -1.43 4.98 14.53
CA SER A 130 -2.29 4.99 15.71
C SER A 130 -1.83 3.98 16.78
N ASP A 131 -1.53 2.75 16.36
CA ASP A 131 -1.11 1.68 17.29
C ASP A 131 0.25 1.98 17.95
N VAL A 132 1.21 2.48 17.16
CA VAL A 132 2.53 2.85 17.69
C VAL A 132 2.43 4.06 18.62
N ALA A 133 1.62 5.06 18.29
CA ALA A 133 1.35 6.19 19.17
C ALA A 133 0.73 5.74 20.51
N ALA A 134 -0.22 4.79 20.47
CA ALA A 134 -0.84 4.23 21.66
C ALA A 134 0.14 3.42 22.53
N SER A 135 1.18 2.83 21.95
CA SER A 135 2.23 2.10 22.69
C SER A 135 3.25 3.01 23.36
N GLY A 136 3.21 4.33 23.10
CA GLY A 136 4.16 5.30 23.63
C GLY A 136 5.51 5.32 22.92
N VAL A 137 5.67 4.58 21.84
CA VAL A 137 6.88 4.59 21.00
C VAL A 137 6.84 5.83 20.11
N PRO A 138 7.85 6.72 20.15
CA PRO A 138 7.91 7.86 19.23
C PRO A 138 8.08 7.36 17.78
N PHE A 139 7.13 7.70 16.92
CA PHE A 139 7.16 7.32 15.52
C PHE A 139 6.54 8.40 14.64
N ASP A 140 7.20 8.69 13.53
CA ASP A 140 6.68 9.55 12.47
C ASP A 140 6.92 8.85 11.13
N LEU A 141 5.84 8.66 10.37
CA LEU A 141 5.91 8.09 9.03
C LEU A 141 6.38 9.17 8.05
N THR A 142 7.65 9.17 7.73
CA THR A 142 8.26 10.13 6.79
C THR A 142 8.51 9.55 5.42
N THR A 143 8.64 8.22 5.32
CA THR A 143 8.99 7.52 4.08
C THR A 143 8.33 6.15 4.01
N LEU A 144 7.70 5.85 2.87
CA LEU A 144 7.23 4.51 2.52
C LEU A 144 8.18 3.88 1.52
N LYS A 145 8.85 2.79 1.90
CA LYS A 145 9.61 1.94 0.95
C LYS A 145 8.65 0.97 0.28
N VAL A 146 8.74 0.85 -1.05
CA VAL A 146 7.83 0.03 -1.87
C VAL A 146 8.60 -0.92 -2.78
N ASP A 147 8.02 -2.11 -3.02
CA ASP A 147 8.54 -3.11 -3.95
C ASP A 147 7.41 -3.85 -4.69
N GLY A 148 7.79 -4.81 -5.51
CA GLY A 148 6.87 -5.64 -6.28
C GLY A 148 6.33 -4.98 -7.55
N GLY A 149 5.52 -5.73 -8.31
CA GLY A 149 5.14 -5.41 -9.69
C GLY A 149 4.36 -4.09 -9.85
N VAL A 150 3.52 -3.72 -8.89
CA VAL A 150 2.72 -2.47 -8.94
C VAL A 150 3.61 -1.22 -8.95
N THR A 151 4.82 -1.31 -8.39
CA THR A 151 5.77 -0.18 -8.31
C THR A 151 6.37 0.23 -9.66
N ALA A 152 6.16 -0.57 -10.72
CA ALA A 152 6.49 -0.18 -12.09
C ALA A 152 5.60 0.97 -12.60
N ASN A 153 4.38 1.12 -12.05
CA ASN A 153 3.45 2.19 -12.40
C ASN A 153 3.83 3.49 -11.67
N LYS A 154 4.43 4.42 -12.41
CA LYS A 154 4.95 5.69 -11.86
C LYS A 154 3.85 6.61 -11.37
N LEU A 155 2.70 6.61 -12.05
CA LEU A 155 1.54 7.40 -11.65
C LEU A 155 0.97 6.88 -10.32
N CYS A 156 0.85 5.56 -10.17
CA CYS A 156 0.40 4.95 -8.91
C CYS A 156 1.32 5.34 -7.75
N MET A 157 2.64 5.31 -7.95
CA MET A 157 3.60 5.70 -6.92
C MET A 157 3.53 7.19 -6.56
N GLN A 158 3.30 8.07 -7.54
CA GLN A 158 3.05 9.49 -7.27
C GLN A 158 1.75 9.69 -6.48
N ILE A 159 0.66 9.02 -6.89
CA ILE A 159 -0.62 9.06 -6.16
C ILE A 159 -0.44 8.54 -4.72
N GLN A 160 0.38 7.50 -4.53
CA GLN A 160 0.68 6.97 -3.20
C GLN A 160 1.38 8.01 -2.32
N ALA A 161 2.38 8.72 -2.85
CA ALA A 161 3.04 9.80 -2.13
C ALA A 161 2.05 10.95 -1.83
N ASP A 162 1.23 11.32 -2.81
CA ASP A 162 0.25 12.39 -2.68
C ASP A 162 -0.81 12.09 -1.62
N ILE A 163 -1.34 10.87 -1.58
CA ILE A 163 -2.38 10.43 -0.62
C ILE A 163 -1.81 10.28 0.79
N LEU A 164 -0.62 9.69 0.94
CA LEU A 164 0.01 9.53 2.26
C LEU A 164 0.59 10.83 2.81
N GLY A 165 1.00 11.74 1.94
CA GLY A 165 1.72 12.96 2.33
C GLY A 165 3.17 12.71 2.75
N VAL A 166 3.75 11.56 2.36
CA VAL A 166 5.12 11.16 2.67
C VAL A 166 5.88 10.75 1.41
N GLU A 167 7.19 10.68 1.51
CA GLU A 167 7.99 10.18 0.39
C GLU A 167 7.77 8.70 0.14
N VAL A 168 7.68 8.32 -1.15
CA VAL A 168 7.64 6.93 -1.60
C VAL A 168 8.95 6.61 -2.29
N VAL A 169 9.64 5.55 -1.84
CA VAL A 169 10.98 5.18 -2.31
C VAL A 169 10.98 3.76 -2.82
N LYS A 170 11.40 3.58 -4.07
CA LYS A 170 11.54 2.28 -4.72
C LYS A 170 13.02 1.91 -4.85
N PRO A 171 13.46 0.70 -4.45
CA PRO A 171 14.82 0.22 -4.66
C PRO A 171 15.04 -0.24 -6.10
N VAL A 172 16.32 -0.36 -6.51
CA VAL A 172 16.72 -0.94 -7.80
C VAL A 172 16.25 -2.39 -7.91
N VAL A 173 16.43 -3.18 -6.84
CA VAL A 173 15.91 -4.56 -6.79
C VAL A 173 14.48 -4.52 -6.29
N ALA A 174 13.52 -4.78 -7.19
CA ALA A 174 12.08 -4.70 -6.89
C ALA A 174 11.49 -5.97 -6.24
N GLU A 175 12.25 -7.09 -6.18
CA GLU A 175 11.84 -8.35 -5.56
C GLU A 175 12.48 -8.50 -4.18
N THR A 176 12.15 -7.59 -3.26
CA THR A 176 12.83 -7.50 -1.96
C THR A 176 12.51 -8.66 -1.03
N THR A 177 11.36 -9.33 -1.20
CA THR A 177 11.01 -10.53 -0.44
C THR A 177 11.98 -11.69 -0.75
N ALA A 178 12.23 -11.96 -2.02
CA ALA A 178 13.20 -12.99 -2.44
C ALA A 178 14.62 -12.60 -2.04
N LEU A 179 14.97 -11.32 -2.16
CA LEU A 179 16.26 -10.78 -1.74
C LEU A 179 16.48 -10.95 -0.25
N GLY A 180 15.46 -10.70 0.58
CA GLY A 180 15.51 -10.89 2.03
C GLY A 180 15.81 -12.34 2.42
N ALA A 181 15.15 -13.30 1.77
CA ALA A 181 15.43 -14.74 1.97
C ALA A 181 16.87 -15.09 1.57
N ALA A 182 17.36 -14.56 0.43
CA ALA A 182 18.75 -14.75 -0.02
C ALA A 182 19.75 -14.13 0.98
N TYR A 183 19.45 -12.96 1.53
CA TYR A 183 20.28 -12.33 2.55
C TYR A 183 20.35 -13.15 3.83
N ALA A 184 19.22 -13.66 4.31
CA ALA A 184 19.19 -14.53 5.49
C ALA A 184 20.02 -15.79 5.29
N ALA A 185 19.89 -16.47 4.14
CA ALA A 185 20.68 -17.63 3.79
C ALA A 185 22.19 -17.29 3.69
N GLY A 186 22.53 -16.19 3.04
CA GLY A 186 23.92 -15.75 2.87
C GLY A 186 24.60 -15.39 4.19
N LEU A 187 23.89 -14.77 5.13
CA LEU A 187 24.39 -14.54 6.49
C LEU A 187 24.63 -15.86 7.22
N ALA A 188 23.70 -16.81 7.12
CA ALA A 188 23.81 -18.11 7.78
C ALA A 188 25.01 -18.94 7.34
N VAL A 189 25.40 -18.85 6.06
CA VAL A 189 26.56 -19.59 5.51
C VAL A 189 27.85 -18.74 5.46
N GLY A 190 27.82 -17.48 5.97
CA GLY A 190 28.98 -16.60 6.01
C GLY A 190 29.37 -15.97 4.66
N PHE A 191 28.44 -15.94 3.67
CA PHE A 191 28.66 -15.23 2.41
C PHE A 191 28.74 -13.71 2.64
N TRP A 192 27.83 -13.17 3.47
CA TRP A 192 27.95 -11.84 4.06
C TRP A 192 28.26 -11.95 5.54
N ARG A 193 29.11 -11.04 6.02
CA ARG A 193 29.63 -11.07 7.40
C ARG A 193 28.72 -10.35 8.38
N SER A 194 27.93 -9.39 7.90
CA SER A 194 27.09 -8.54 8.73
C SER A 194 25.92 -7.93 7.97
N THR A 195 24.94 -7.41 8.71
CA THR A 195 23.83 -6.63 8.13
C THR A 195 24.30 -5.30 7.54
N ASP A 196 25.49 -4.78 7.92
CA ASP A 196 26.03 -3.56 7.33
C ASP A 196 26.51 -3.79 5.89
N GLU A 197 27.07 -4.97 5.59
CA GLU A 197 27.37 -5.36 4.21
C GLU A 197 26.08 -5.45 3.38
N LEU A 198 24.96 -5.93 3.95
CA LEU A 198 23.67 -5.96 3.28
C LEU A 198 23.12 -4.56 3.02
N ARG A 199 23.24 -3.66 3.99
CA ARG A 199 22.81 -2.25 3.82
C ARG A 199 23.56 -1.57 2.68
N ALA A 200 24.84 -1.87 2.47
CA ALA A 200 25.63 -1.32 1.38
C ALA A 200 25.14 -1.76 -0.02
N ASN A 201 24.41 -2.87 -0.10
CA ASN A 201 23.84 -3.35 -1.35
C ASN A 201 22.51 -2.64 -1.72
N TRP A 202 21.90 -1.96 -0.75
CA TRP A 202 20.63 -1.27 -1.01
C TRP A 202 20.88 0.01 -1.81
N GLN A 203 20.18 0.16 -2.94
CA GLN A 203 20.27 1.32 -3.82
C GLN A 203 18.86 1.81 -4.16
N GLU A 204 18.66 3.12 -4.08
CA GLU A 204 17.45 3.79 -4.50
C GLU A 204 17.39 3.85 -6.04
N ASP A 205 16.29 3.39 -6.65
CA ASP A 205 15.98 3.58 -8.06
C ASP A 205 15.25 4.91 -8.26
N ARG A 206 14.20 5.13 -7.46
CA ARG A 206 13.34 6.31 -7.62
C ARG A 206 12.67 6.72 -6.33
N ARG A 207 12.43 8.03 -6.25
CA ARG A 207 11.70 8.68 -5.16
C ARG A 207 10.59 9.55 -5.72
N TRP A 208 9.44 9.55 -5.03
CA TRP A 208 8.31 10.45 -5.30
C TRP A 208 8.00 11.23 -4.03
N SER A 209 7.99 12.56 -4.15
CA SER A 209 7.59 13.46 -3.07
C SER A 209 6.13 13.86 -3.23
N PRO A 210 5.38 14.06 -2.13
CA PRO A 210 3.99 14.48 -2.18
C PRO A 210 3.84 15.87 -2.82
N ARG A 211 2.79 16.02 -3.65
CA ARG A 211 2.45 17.26 -4.36
C ARG A 211 1.11 17.83 -3.89
N TRP A 212 0.24 16.99 -3.32
CA TRP A 212 -1.05 17.41 -2.83
C TRP A 212 -0.92 18.19 -1.53
N SER A 213 -1.70 19.26 -1.41
CA SER A 213 -1.89 19.94 -0.14
C SER A 213 -2.62 19.04 0.85
N GLU A 214 -2.51 19.34 2.14
CA GLU A 214 -3.24 18.65 3.20
C GLU A 214 -4.76 18.64 2.94
N ALA A 215 -5.34 19.79 2.56
CA ALA A 215 -6.75 19.90 2.23
C ALA A 215 -7.20 18.99 1.07
N GLN A 216 -6.33 18.80 0.05
CA GLN A 216 -6.61 17.86 -1.04
C GLN A 216 -6.59 16.40 -0.53
N ARG A 217 -5.63 16.04 0.31
CA ARG A 217 -5.55 14.71 0.93
C ARG A 217 -6.77 14.42 1.79
N GLU A 218 -7.14 15.35 2.67
CA GLU A 218 -8.30 15.20 3.56
C GLU A 218 -9.60 15.05 2.78
N THR A 219 -9.82 15.90 1.76
CA THR A 219 -11.00 15.83 0.90
C THR A 219 -11.10 14.49 0.18
N GLY A 220 -10.00 14.04 -0.44
CA GLY A 220 -9.94 12.76 -1.13
C GLY A 220 -10.19 11.58 -0.20
N TYR A 221 -9.56 11.59 0.98
CA TYR A 221 -9.72 10.53 1.95
C TYR A 221 -11.10 10.50 2.61
N ALA A 222 -11.73 11.66 2.84
CA ALA A 222 -13.12 11.71 3.28
C ALA A 222 -14.08 11.07 2.26
N GLY A 223 -13.85 11.31 0.96
CA GLY A 223 -14.57 10.65 -0.12
C GLY A 223 -14.35 9.12 -0.14
N TRP A 224 -13.10 8.67 0.05
CA TRP A 224 -12.77 7.25 0.17
C TRP A 224 -13.51 6.58 1.33
N ARG A 225 -13.44 7.13 2.54
CA ARG A 225 -14.15 6.58 3.71
C ARG A 225 -15.66 6.52 3.49
N LYS A 226 -16.24 7.54 2.83
CA LYS A 226 -17.65 7.52 2.45
C LYS A 226 -17.96 6.39 1.46
N ALA A 227 -17.07 6.12 0.51
CA ALA A 227 -17.20 5.03 -0.46
C ALA A 227 -17.10 3.66 0.23
N VAL A 228 -16.12 3.46 1.11
CA VAL A 228 -15.98 2.24 1.92
C VAL A 228 -17.25 1.95 2.71
N ALA A 229 -17.85 2.94 3.36
CA ALA A 229 -19.09 2.77 4.10
C ALA A 229 -20.29 2.30 3.24
N ARG A 230 -20.22 2.44 1.90
CA ARG A 230 -21.25 1.95 0.97
C ARG A 230 -21.05 0.50 0.55
N THR A 231 -19.96 -0.13 0.94
CA THR A 231 -19.65 -1.53 0.63
C THR A 231 -20.00 -2.49 1.75
N LEU A 232 -20.33 -1.96 2.93
CA LEU A 232 -20.61 -2.75 4.13
C LEU A 232 -22.03 -3.30 4.10
N ASP A 233 -22.24 -4.40 4.87
CA ASP A 233 -23.55 -5.04 5.05
C ASP A 233 -24.18 -5.50 3.71
N TRP A 234 -23.35 -5.95 2.78
CA TRP A 234 -23.81 -6.37 1.44
C TRP A 234 -24.25 -7.83 1.40
N VAL A 235 -23.63 -8.69 2.21
CA VAL A 235 -23.98 -10.13 2.34
C VAL A 235 -24.07 -10.53 3.81
#